data_3dd3562e6ca76070fca3943441c4b038
#
_entry.id   3dd3562e6ca76070fca3943441c4b038
#
_cell.length_a   1.000
_cell.length_b   1.000
_cell.length_c   1.000
_cell.angle_alpha   90.00
_cell.angle_beta   90.00
_cell.angle_gamma   90.00
#
_symmetry.space_group_name_H-M   'P 1'
#
loop_
_entity.id
_entity.type
_entity.pdbx_description
1 polymer ?
#
loop_
_entity_poly.entity_id
_entity_poly.type
_entity_poly.pdbx_seq_one_letter_code
_entity_poly.pdbx_strand_id
1 'polypeptide(L)'
;DYTAQARNYKIGDHNLLHMSATDKAILGKDTYGIKMNGSRHSGIAGKGRIGYDFGENWSLNFTEIFFVGKDLPTGGNVWGTNGLKKKDVTRYTEKLELNGKVNNHNLFFAPHYSTAKTDTYTADTDTAYVYSGNELNTYGFTAHDNLILGKQRIAFGFDNNNEVSEITSFKARGEIKAPYQPRFRNTAWGIFLQSNLKLFKEKLDLSVGLRYDYIDFKLRKTPGLENEEKSESYNTFNPNIGAKYNIYGGMAVHASFGTAFSMTDAYQKAGEFLYSGTLTVGNPDLDPEKSRTLDAGLTFSRPELGVNFDFTYFYTWNDDLIVEEAWTDEESGQKYKTFKNADKAKKSGMEIMASYDFGRLFDSDFALKLYGNLTWMFTYQDQTKGVWNKTLSVRKQNANFGLDFLHQKGFSARLNGRFAGHRIEKNFIGDKYRPTLNDLLSESQPGYLTDKLIKHPQFMVFDFSASCPLIKNVSVGLNINNLFDENYTEKDGYNMPGRNFQVRAAMTF
;
A
#
# COMPACT_ATOMS: atom_id res chain seq x y z
N ASP A 1 23.16 -3.70 -2.60
CA ASP A 1 23.55 -2.30 -2.59
C ASP A 1 22.87 -1.53 -3.71
N TYR A 2 22.48 -0.31 -3.47
CA TYR A 2 21.93 0.58 -4.50
C TYR A 2 22.59 1.97 -4.42
N THR A 3 22.56 2.70 -5.52
CA THR A 3 23.01 4.08 -5.57
C THR A 3 21.80 4.99 -5.51
N ALA A 4 21.78 5.93 -4.57
CA ALA A 4 20.78 6.98 -4.49
C ALA A 4 21.42 8.33 -4.76
N GLN A 5 20.66 9.21 -5.40
CA GLN A 5 21.10 10.55 -5.74
C GLN A 5 20.23 11.59 -5.03
N ALA A 6 20.86 12.41 -4.20
CA ALA A 6 20.18 13.54 -3.54
C ALA A 6 20.58 14.91 -4.13
N ARG A 7 21.42 14.92 -5.15
CA ARG A 7 22.12 16.12 -5.63
C ARG A 7 21.22 17.27 -6.04
N ASN A 8 20.13 16.97 -6.70
CA ASN A 8 19.28 17.97 -7.32
C ASN A 8 17.86 17.88 -6.81
N TYR A 9 17.71 17.53 -5.55
CA TYR A 9 16.41 17.48 -4.93
C TYR A 9 15.80 18.88 -4.91
N LYS A 10 14.86 19.12 -5.84
CA LYS A 10 14.17 20.40 -5.96
C LYS A 10 12.81 20.31 -5.31
N ILE A 11 12.47 21.33 -4.55
CA ILE A 11 11.12 21.53 -4.04
C ILE A 11 10.63 22.85 -4.64
N GLY A 12 9.71 22.76 -5.60
CA GLY A 12 9.38 23.89 -6.44
C GLY A 12 10.60 24.37 -7.22
N ASP A 13 10.87 25.65 -7.20
CA ASP A 13 12.04 26.26 -7.84
C ASP A 13 13.28 26.30 -6.91
N HIS A 14 13.18 25.74 -5.70
CA HIS A 14 14.25 25.79 -4.70
C HIS A 14 15.07 24.50 -4.73
N ASN A 15 16.38 24.68 -4.73
CA ASN A 15 17.37 23.61 -4.69
C ASN A 15 17.94 23.48 -3.28
N LEU A 16 18.06 22.26 -2.76
CA LEU A 16 18.75 21.98 -1.49
C LEU A 16 20.24 22.37 -1.47
N LEU A 17 20.79 22.89 -2.56
CA LEU A 17 22.18 23.36 -2.65
C LEU A 17 22.50 24.56 -1.76
N HIS A 18 21.52 25.25 -1.20
CA HIS A 18 21.73 26.34 -0.23
C HIS A 18 22.02 25.87 1.20
N MET A 19 22.20 24.59 1.40
CA MET A 19 22.60 24.03 2.69
C MET A 19 24.01 24.45 3.09
N SER A 20 24.22 24.69 4.38
CA SER A 20 25.58 24.91 4.94
C SER A 20 26.45 23.68 4.69
N ALA A 21 27.78 23.90 4.74
CA ALA A 21 28.76 22.79 4.62
C ALA A 21 28.51 21.69 5.68
N THR A 22 28.12 22.09 6.90
CA THR A 22 27.78 21.18 7.99
C THR A 22 26.55 20.35 7.68
N ASP A 23 25.52 20.98 7.13
CA ASP A 23 24.27 20.30 6.77
C ASP A 23 24.46 19.36 5.57
N LYS A 24 25.32 19.74 4.63
CA LYS A 24 25.78 18.86 3.54
C LYS A 24 26.55 17.64 4.06
N ALA A 25 27.30 17.80 5.12
CA ALA A 25 28.00 16.70 5.79
C ALA A 25 27.04 15.76 6.52
N ILE A 26 25.91 16.26 7.03
CA ILE A 26 24.85 15.47 7.66
C ILE A 26 24.03 14.71 6.61
N LEU A 27 23.72 15.32 5.48
CA LEU A 27 23.10 14.63 4.32
C LEU A 27 24.05 13.60 3.70
N GLY A 28 25.28 13.68 4.10
CA GLY A 28 26.28 12.67 3.98
C GLY A 28 27.01 12.66 2.65
N LYS A 29 28.23 12.30 2.77
CA LYS A 29 29.10 11.86 1.69
C LYS A 29 28.41 10.76 0.81
N ASP A 30 27.36 10.16 1.32
CA ASP A 30 26.67 8.99 0.81
C ASP A 30 25.57 9.30 -0.20
N THR A 31 25.26 10.57 -0.45
CA THR A 31 24.11 10.96 -1.27
C THR A 31 24.45 11.58 -2.61
N TYR A 32 25.75 11.73 -2.93
CA TYR A 32 26.23 12.44 -4.12
C TYR A 32 26.76 11.51 -5.23
N GLY A 33 25.92 10.61 -5.73
CA GLY A 33 26.27 9.75 -6.86
C GLY A 33 27.29 8.68 -6.55
N ILE A 34 27.50 8.41 -5.28
CA ILE A 34 28.24 7.27 -4.75
C ILE A 34 27.24 6.28 -4.15
N LYS A 35 27.69 5.06 -3.96
CA LYS A 35 26.94 4.02 -3.30
C LYS A 35 26.52 4.46 -1.90
N MET A 36 25.22 4.34 -1.58
CA MET A 36 24.71 4.71 -0.27
C MET A 36 25.32 3.82 0.80
N ASN A 37 25.95 4.42 1.80
CA ASN A 37 26.54 3.68 2.92
C ASN A 37 25.46 2.92 3.70
N GLY A 38 25.78 1.70 4.15
CA GLY A 38 24.84 0.86 4.90
C GLY A 38 23.63 0.37 4.10
N SER A 39 23.59 0.56 2.77
CA SER A 39 22.50 0.08 1.91
C SER A 39 22.61 -1.42 1.59
N ARG A 40 23.75 -2.05 1.90
CA ARG A 40 23.94 -3.48 1.65
C ARG A 40 23.03 -4.32 2.54
N HIS A 41 22.36 -5.24 1.93
CA HIS A 41 21.51 -6.22 2.59
C HIS A 41 21.56 -7.54 1.84
N SER A 42 21.10 -8.60 2.46
CA SER A 42 20.92 -9.90 1.83
C SER A 42 19.51 -10.43 2.11
N GLY A 43 19.03 -11.26 1.23
CA GLY A 43 17.73 -11.88 1.42
C GLY A 43 17.53 -13.08 0.50
N ILE A 44 16.69 -13.99 0.96
CA ILE A 44 16.22 -15.13 0.19
C ILE A 44 14.70 -15.18 0.27
N ALA A 45 14.06 -15.45 -0.84
CA ALA A 45 12.62 -15.67 -0.92
C ALA A 45 12.34 -16.92 -1.75
N GLY A 46 11.29 -17.61 -1.39
CA GLY A 46 10.86 -18.80 -2.14
C GLY A 46 9.35 -19.00 -2.05
N LYS A 47 8.84 -19.73 -3.02
CA LYS A 47 7.45 -20.21 -3.04
C LYS A 47 7.44 -21.65 -3.52
N GLY A 48 6.84 -22.53 -2.73
CA GLY A 48 6.54 -23.92 -3.06
C GLY A 48 5.03 -24.12 -3.15
N ARG A 49 4.59 -24.95 -4.08
CA ARG A 49 3.20 -25.45 -4.15
C ARG A 49 3.22 -26.92 -4.51
N ILE A 50 2.49 -27.71 -3.72
CA ILE A 50 2.25 -29.13 -3.98
C ILE A 50 0.74 -29.32 -4.00
N GLY A 51 0.23 -29.99 -5.03
CA GLY A 51 -1.18 -30.27 -5.19
C GLY A 51 -1.44 -31.75 -5.45
N TYR A 52 -2.62 -32.20 -5.04
CA TYR A 52 -3.13 -33.52 -5.31
C TYR A 52 -4.60 -33.47 -5.71
N ASP A 53 -4.94 -34.11 -6.82
CA ASP A 53 -6.31 -34.22 -7.31
C ASP A 53 -6.93 -35.55 -6.90
N PHE A 54 -8.05 -35.49 -6.17
CA PHE A 54 -8.86 -36.67 -5.78
C PHE A 54 -9.93 -36.93 -6.84
N GLY A 55 -9.54 -37.57 -7.92
CA GLY A 55 -10.39 -37.75 -9.09
C GLY A 55 -10.63 -36.44 -9.83
N GLU A 56 -11.81 -36.29 -10.45
CA GLU A 56 -12.13 -35.15 -11.33
C GLU A 56 -12.69 -33.93 -10.58
N ASN A 57 -13.12 -34.08 -9.35
CA ASN A 57 -13.94 -33.09 -8.67
C ASN A 57 -13.30 -32.46 -7.45
N TRP A 58 -12.22 -32.99 -6.93
CA TRP A 58 -11.60 -32.50 -5.70
C TRP A 58 -10.10 -32.31 -5.86
N SER A 59 -9.60 -31.20 -5.35
CA SER A 59 -8.17 -30.96 -5.28
C SER A 59 -7.76 -30.40 -3.92
N LEU A 60 -6.58 -30.81 -3.47
CA LEU A 60 -5.94 -30.29 -2.27
C LEU A 60 -4.60 -29.67 -2.67
N ASN A 61 -4.36 -28.43 -2.31
CA ASN A 61 -3.12 -27.73 -2.61
C ASN A 61 -2.52 -27.17 -1.33
N PHE A 62 -1.26 -27.43 -1.10
CA PHE A 62 -0.46 -26.76 -0.08
C PHE A 62 0.44 -25.73 -0.74
N THR A 63 0.46 -24.52 -0.22
CA THR A 63 1.35 -23.44 -0.68
C THR A 63 2.11 -22.90 0.50
N GLU A 64 3.42 -22.79 0.35
CA GLU A 64 4.32 -22.11 1.27
C GLU A 64 5.02 -20.95 0.55
N ILE A 65 5.09 -19.79 1.21
CA ILE A 65 5.84 -18.62 0.76
C ILE A 65 6.71 -18.18 1.91
N PHE A 66 7.99 -17.95 1.66
CA PHE A 66 8.90 -17.44 2.68
C PHE A 66 9.76 -16.30 2.16
N PHE A 67 10.16 -15.44 3.08
CA PHE A 67 11.15 -14.38 2.89
C PHE A 67 12.00 -14.24 4.15
N VAL A 68 13.30 -14.26 3.97
CA VAL A 68 14.28 -13.96 5.03
C VAL A 68 15.21 -12.88 4.53
N GLY A 69 15.17 -11.72 5.16
CA GLY A 69 16.03 -10.58 4.86
C GLY A 69 16.95 -10.29 6.04
N LYS A 70 18.21 -10.07 5.77
CA LYS A 70 19.25 -9.77 6.74
C LYS A 70 19.86 -8.41 6.48
N ASP A 71 20.18 -7.72 7.56
CA ASP A 71 20.86 -6.41 7.51
C ASP A 71 20.11 -5.34 6.70
N LEU A 72 18.77 -5.44 6.61
CA LEU A 72 17.97 -4.48 5.87
C LEU A 72 18.16 -3.07 6.46
N PRO A 73 18.59 -2.08 5.68
CA PRO A 73 18.87 -0.75 6.19
C PRO A 73 17.60 -0.03 6.62
N THR A 74 17.69 0.78 7.64
CA THR A 74 16.63 1.66 8.13
C THR A 74 17.06 3.10 8.13
N GLY A 75 16.12 4.01 8.03
CA GLY A 75 16.38 5.45 8.03
C GLY A 75 16.43 6.05 6.64
N GLY A 76 16.36 7.36 6.59
CA GLY A 76 16.43 8.17 5.37
C GLY A 76 17.77 8.91 5.26
N ASN A 77 18.17 9.25 4.05
CA ASN A 77 19.42 9.94 3.77
C ASN A 77 19.53 11.28 4.51
N VAL A 78 18.42 12.02 4.54
CA VAL A 78 18.36 13.36 5.14
C VAL A 78 18.62 13.36 6.64
N TRP A 79 18.29 12.26 7.31
CA TRP A 79 18.46 12.15 8.76
C TRP A 79 19.86 11.72 9.17
N GLY A 80 20.76 11.43 8.21
CA GLY A 80 22.09 10.90 8.49
C GLY A 80 22.09 9.56 9.22
N THR A 81 20.96 8.84 9.17
CA THR A 81 20.75 7.60 9.95
C THR A 81 20.96 6.34 9.14
N ASN A 82 21.37 6.45 7.88
CA ASN A 82 21.68 5.30 7.05
C ASN A 82 22.75 4.42 7.67
N GLY A 83 22.42 3.14 7.82
CA GLY A 83 23.34 2.15 8.36
C GLY A 83 23.51 2.18 9.88
N LEU A 84 22.95 3.16 10.60
CA LEU A 84 22.99 3.18 12.07
C LEU A 84 22.06 2.17 12.71
N LYS A 85 21.00 1.79 11.99
CA LYS A 85 20.05 0.78 12.41
C LYS A 85 19.76 -0.15 11.24
N LYS A 86 19.59 -1.41 11.55
CA LYS A 86 19.28 -2.47 10.57
C LYS A 86 18.13 -3.33 11.07
N LYS A 87 17.52 -4.06 10.16
CA LYS A 87 16.45 -5.00 10.45
C LYS A 87 16.77 -6.37 9.88
N ASP A 88 16.51 -7.37 10.69
CA ASP A 88 16.30 -8.73 10.23
C ASP A 88 14.80 -8.98 10.11
N VAL A 89 14.37 -9.50 8.98
CA VAL A 89 12.96 -9.77 8.71
C VAL A 89 12.80 -11.21 8.29
N THR A 90 11.89 -11.91 8.95
CA THR A 90 11.51 -13.28 8.60
C THR A 90 10.00 -13.33 8.40
N ARG A 91 9.54 -13.84 7.25
CA ARG A 91 8.13 -14.02 6.94
C ARG A 91 7.90 -15.41 6.39
N TYR A 92 6.86 -16.07 6.90
CA TYR A 92 6.33 -17.31 6.36
C TYR A 92 4.84 -17.18 6.16
N THR A 93 4.32 -17.77 5.10
CA THR A 93 2.90 -17.92 4.85
C THR A 93 2.64 -19.31 4.33
N GLU A 94 1.79 -20.03 5.04
CA GLU A 94 1.34 -21.37 4.71
C GLU A 94 -0.16 -21.36 4.46
N LYS A 95 -0.59 -22.02 3.41
CA LYS A 95 -1.99 -22.12 3.03
C LYS A 95 -2.30 -23.52 2.51
N LEU A 96 -3.34 -24.11 3.06
CA LEU A 96 -3.93 -25.33 2.52
C LEU A 96 -5.24 -24.97 1.82
N GLU A 97 -5.47 -25.44 0.61
CA GLU A 97 -6.65 -25.14 -0.19
C GLU A 97 -7.32 -26.42 -0.63
N LEU A 98 -8.50 -26.68 -0.11
CA LEU A 98 -9.40 -27.75 -0.56
C LEU A 98 -10.44 -27.14 -1.51
N ASN A 99 -10.47 -27.61 -2.75
CA ASN A 99 -11.48 -27.26 -3.73
C ASN A 99 -12.31 -28.50 -4.04
N GLY A 100 -13.62 -28.32 -4.14
CA GLY A 100 -14.55 -29.40 -4.46
C GLY A 100 -15.61 -28.94 -5.45
N LYS A 101 -16.02 -29.82 -6.34
CA LYS A 101 -17.14 -29.58 -7.25
C LYS A 101 -18.18 -30.66 -7.05
N VAL A 102 -19.39 -30.25 -6.67
CA VAL A 102 -20.53 -31.15 -6.48
C VAL A 102 -21.74 -30.56 -7.22
N ASN A 103 -22.10 -31.14 -8.34
CA ASN A 103 -23.13 -30.60 -9.22
C ASN A 103 -22.85 -29.13 -9.61
N ASN A 104 -23.70 -28.22 -9.19
CA ASN A 104 -23.61 -26.78 -9.46
C ASN A 104 -22.85 -26.02 -8.37
N HIS A 105 -22.34 -26.68 -7.35
CA HIS A 105 -21.62 -26.11 -6.22
C HIS A 105 -20.11 -26.22 -6.43
N ASN A 106 -19.39 -25.10 -6.25
CA ASN A 106 -17.94 -25.09 -6.16
C ASN A 106 -17.56 -24.70 -4.74
N LEU A 107 -17.19 -25.70 -3.97
CA LEU A 107 -16.84 -25.61 -2.57
C LEU A 107 -15.37 -25.23 -2.41
N PHE A 108 -15.10 -24.34 -1.48
CA PHE A 108 -13.74 -23.91 -1.14
C PHE A 108 -13.56 -23.87 0.36
N PHE A 109 -12.45 -24.41 0.83
CA PHE A 109 -12.02 -24.30 2.22
C PHE A 109 -10.51 -24.08 2.27
N ALA A 110 -10.06 -23.03 2.95
CA ALA A 110 -8.66 -22.68 2.99
C ALA A 110 -8.22 -22.14 4.35
N PRO A 111 -7.73 -22.99 5.26
CA PRO A 111 -6.98 -22.55 6.42
C PRO A 111 -5.63 -21.95 6.02
N HIS A 112 -5.19 -20.96 6.77
CA HIS A 112 -3.91 -20.30 6.56
C HIS A 112 -3.23 -19.96 7.89
N TYR A 113 -1.91 -19.87 7.82
CA TYR A 113 -1.06 -19.34 8.87
C TYR A 113 -0.01 -18.43 8.24
N SER A 114 0.27 -17.29 8.85
CA SER A 114 1.43 -16.49 8.50
C SER A 114 2.08 -15.88 9.73
N THR A 115 3.39 -15.72 9.67
CA THR A 115 4.17 -15.00 10.68
C THR A 115 5.05 -13.97 10.01
N ALA A 116 5.19 -12.80 10.64
CA ALA A 116 6.08 -11.74 10.22
C ALA A 116 6.87 -11.25 11.45
N LYS A 117 8.12 -11.69 11.56
CA LYS A 117 9.03 -11.25 12.61
C LYS A 117 10.00 -10.22 12.09
N THR A 118 10.18 -9.13 12.85
CA THR A 118 11.13 -8.07 12.55
C THR A 118 11.93 -7.74 13.81
N ASP A 119 13.22 -7.99 13.77
CA ASP A 119 14.16 -7.57 14.81
C ASP A 119 14.94 -6.35 14.31
N THR A 120 14.83 -5.24 15.01
CA THR A 120 15.60 -4.02 14.69
C THR A 120 16.74 -3.88 15.69
N TYR A 121 17.93 -3.67 15.17
CA TYR A 121 19.15 -3.60 16.00
C TYR A 121 20.03 -2.43 15.60
N THR A 122 20.93 -2.04 16.50
CA THR A 122 21.97 -1.04 16.24
C THR A 122 23.07 -1.66 15.40
N ALA A 123 23.58 -0.90 14.43
CA ALA A 123 24.63 -1.41 13.53
C ALA A 123 26.06 -1.32 14.09
N ASP A 124 26.23 -0.79 15.29
CA ASP A 124 27.52 -0.78 15.97
C ASP A 124 27.93 -2.19 16.40
N THR A 125 29.06 -2.68 15.90
CA THR A 125 29.50 -4.06 16.04
C THR A 125 29.83 -4.45 17.49
N ASP A 126 30.32 -3.53 18.29
CA ASP A 126 30.77 -3.82 19.66
C ASP A 126 29.65 -3.74 20.68
N THR A 127 28.64 -2.91 20.41
CA THR A 127 27.48 -2.67 21.31
C THR A 127 26.15 -3.08 20.71
N ALA A 128 26.16 -3.76 19.56
CA ALA A 128 24.96 -4.16 18.84
C ALA A 128 24.00 -5.00 19.72
N TYR A 129 22.76 -4.56 19.76
CA TYR A 129 21.67 -5.30 20.41
C TYR A 129 20.35 -5.04 19.69
N VAL A 130 19.44 -6.01 19.79
CA VAL A 130 18.08 -5.84 19.33
C VAL A 130 17.40 -4.83 20.25
N TYR A 131 17.05 -3.65 19.73
CA TYR A 131 16.36 -2.65 20.53
C TYR A 131 14.84 -2.67 20.34
N SER A 132 14.34 -3.37 19.31
CA SER A 132 12.90 -3.60 19.09
C SER A 132 12.70 -4.91 18.34
N GLY A 133 11.97 -5.82 18.91
CA GLY A 133 11.43 -7.03 18.29
C GLY A 133 9.93 -6.90 18.12
N ASN A 134 9.43 -7.19 16.94
CA ASN A 134 8.00 -7.24 16.62
C ASN A 134 7.70 -8.53 15.87
N GLU A 135 6.69 -9.25 16.34
CA GLU A 135 6.21 -10.47 15.70
C GLU A 135 4.69 -10.39 15.56
N LEU A 136 4.19 -10.55 14.34
CA LEU A 136 2.78 -10.62 14.02
C LEU A 136 2.46 -12.01 13.49
N ASN A 137 1.62 -12.73 14.21
CA ASN A 137 1.11 -14.04 13.81
C ASN A 137 -0.35 -13.90 13.36
N THR A 138 -0.66 -14.36 12.15
CA THR A 138 -2.01 -14.34 11.59
C THR A 138 -2.42 -15.76 11.24
N TYR A 139 -3.58 -16.19 11.68
CA TYR A 139 -4.13 -17.50 11.37
C TYR A 139 -5.64 -17.47 11.27
N GLY A 140 -6.18 -18.31 10.44
CA GLY A 140 -7.60 -18.36 10.21
C GLY A 140 -7.98 -19.30 9.06
N PHE A 141 -9.16 -19.08 8.53
CA PHE A 141 -9.63 -19.81 7.36
C PHE A 141 -10.69 -19.04 6.61
N THR A 142 -10.88 -19.39 5.33
CA THR A 142 -12.00 -18.98 4.50
C THR A 142 -12.72 -20.21 3.99
N ALA A 143 -14.06 -20.22 4.11
CA ALA A 143 -14.91 -21.24 3.55
C ALA A 143 -16.03 -20.62 2.73
N HIS A 144 -16.24 -21.08 1.52
CA HIS A 144 -17.37 -20.59 0.71
C HIS A 144 -17.85 -21.64 -0.29
N ASP A 145 -19.10 -21.46 -0.69
CA ASP A 145 -19.71 -22.16 -1.82
C ASP A 145 -20.04 -21.14 -2.93
N ASN A 146 -19.67 -21.46 -4.15
CA ASN A 146 -20.09 -20.73 -5.35
C ASN A 146 -21.10 -21.59 -6.12
N LEU A 147 -22.38 -21.30 -5.93
CA LEU A 147 -23.49 -21.93 -6.63
C LEU A 147 -23.66 -21.31 -8.03
N ILE A 148 -23.62 -22.14 -9.05
CA ILE A 148 -23.79 -21.77 -10.45
C ILE A 148 -25.16 -22.24 -10.93
N LEU A 149 -26.08 -21.31 -11.24
CA LEU A 149 -27.42 -21.56 -11.76
C LEU A 149 -27.52 -20.99 -13.17
N GLY A 150 -27.14 -21.82 -14.15
CA GLY A 150 -27.00 -21.35 -15.54
C GLY A 150 -25.94 -20.27 -15.65
N LYS A 151 -26.34 -19.01 -15.90
CA LYS A 151 -25.46 -17.85 -16.00
C LYS A 151 -25.36 -17.04 -14.70
N GLN A 152 -26.15 -17.41 -13.70
CA GLN A 152 -26.14 -16.76 -12.39
C GLN A 152 -25.10 -17.38 -11.48
N ARG A 153 -24.49 -16.57 -10.65
CA ARG A 153 -23.53 -17.02 -9.63
C ARG A 153 -23.90 -16.43 -8.28
N ILE A 154 -24.00 -17.29 -7.29
CA ILE A 154 -24.27 -16.89 -5.91
C ILE A 154 -23.14 -17.47 -5.06
N ALA A 155 -22.41 -16.61 -4.37
CA ALA A 155 -21.39 -17.00 -3.42
C ALA A 155 -21.92 -16.77 -2.00
N PHE A 156 -21.82 -17.76 -1.16
CA PHE A 156 -22.09 -17.68 0.26
C PHE A 156 -20.89 -18.22 1.02
N GLY A 157 -20.46 -17.52 2.05
CA GLY A 157 -19.31 -17.98 2.80
C GLY A 157 -19.11 -17.29 4.13
N PHE A 158 -18.16 -17.80 4.85
CA PHE A 158 -17.70 -17.21 6.11
C PHE A 158 -16.17 -17.34 6.22
N ASP A 159 -15.60 -16.44 6.99
CA ASP A 159 -14.17 -16.44 7.26
C ASP A 159 -13.89 -16.09 8.73
N ASN A 160 -12.74 -16.53 9.18
CA ASN A 160 -12.17 -16.17 10.47
C ASN A 160 -10.72 -15.74 10.26
N ASN A 161 -10.34 -14.66 10.89
CA ASN A 161 -8.97 -14.18 10.91
C ASN A 161 -8.57 -13.77 12.33
N ASN A 162 -7.44 -14.28 12.79
CA ASN A 162 -6.88 -13.94 14.10
C ASN A 162 -5.50 -13.35 13.87
N GLU A 163 -5.25 -12.18 14.45
CA GLU A 163 -3.97 -11.51 14.47
C GLU A 163 -3.47 -11.39 15.90
N VAL A 164 -2.25 -11.82 16.15
CA VAL A 164 -1.60 -11.73 17.46
C VAL A 164 -0.29 -10.99 17.30
N SER A 165 -0.20 -9.81 17.89
CA SER A 165 1.00 -8.97 17.89
C SER A 165 1.77 -9.12 19.20
N GLU A 166 3.05 -9.46 19.08
CA GLU A 166 4.03 -9.51 20.15
C GLU A 166 5.10 -8.45 19.90
N ILE A 167 5.23 -7.49 20.81
CA ILE A 167 6.24 -6.43 20.68
C ILE A 167 7.05 -6.35 21.98
N THR A 168 8.34 -6.13 21.83
CA THR A 168 9.26 -5.90 22.95
C THR A 168 10.30 -4.85 22.54
N SER A 169 10.60 -3.91 23.41
CA SER A 169 11.61 -2.88 23.21
C SER A 169 12.64 -2.88 24.34
N PHE A 170 13.88 -2.50 24.00
CA PHE A 170 14.99 -2.49 24.92
C PHE A 170 15.73 -1.14 24.84
N LYS A 171 16.18 -0.62 25.97
CA LYS A 171 17.05 0.58 26.03
C LYS A 171 18.53 0.21 26.06
N ALA A 172 18.86 -1.01 26.50
CA ALA A 172 20.16 -1.64 26.47
C ALA A 172 19.98 -3.15 26.35
N ARG A 173 21.08 -3.90 26.20
CA ARG A 173 21.04 -5.36 26.09
C ARG A 173 20.36 -5.97 27.32
N GLY A 174 19.20 -6.60 27.13
CA GLY A 174 18.41 -7.24 28.20
C GLY A 174 17.61 -6.29 29.07
N GLU A 175 17.69 -4.98 28.89
CA GLU A 175 16.96 -4.00 29.69
C GLU A 175 15.71 -3.51 28.96
N ILE A 176 14.56 -3.99 29.38
CA ILE A 176 13.28 -3.69 28.75
C ILE A 176 12.88 -2.22 28.96
N LYS A 177 12.29 -1.62 27.93
CA LYS A 177 11.60 -0.32 27.99
C LYS A 177 10.22 -0.44 27.37
N ALA A 178 9.36 0.54 27.63
CA ALA A 178 8.05 0.64 27.00
C ALA A 178 8.18 0.65 25.47
N PRO A 179 7.50 -0.25 24.74
CA PRO A 179 7.32 -0.13 23.30
C PRO A 179 6.33 1.00 22.98
N TYR A 180 6.32 1.46 21.73
CA TYR A 180 5.44 2.57 21.30
C TYR A 180 3.95 2.19 21.23
N GLN A 181 3.62 0.90 21.28
CA GLN A 181 2.25 0.39 21.30
C GLN A 181 2.17 -0.88 22.16
N PRO A 182 1.02 -1.23 22.71
CA PRO A 182 0.84 -2.48 23.43
C PRO A 182 0.75 -3.68 22.49
N ARG A 183 0.92 -4.87 23.06
CA ARG A 183 0.57 -6.15 22.44
C ARG A 183 -0.93 -6.23 22.27
N PHE A 184 -1.38 -6.86 21.21
CA PHE A 184 -2.81 -7.03 20.97
C PHE A 184 -3.15 -8.39 20.35
N ARG A 185 -4.42 -8.73 20.42
CA ARG A 185 -5.05 -9.77 19.63
C ARG A 185 -6.30 -9.20 18.97
N ASN A 186 -6.44 -9.46 17.69
CA ASN A 186 -7.62 -9.11 16.92
C ASN A 186 -8.23 -10.40 16.36
N THR A 187 -9.50 -10.68 16.65
CA THR A 187 -10.21 -11.85 16.15
C THR A 187 -11.42 -11.36 15.35
N ALA A 188 -11.43 -11.62 14.06
CA ALA A 188 -12.51 -11.24 13.16
C ALA A 188 -13.24 -12.47 12.63
N TRP A 189 -14.58 -12.41 12.63
CA TRP A 189 -15.49 -13.34 12.00
C TRP A 189 -16.32 -12.62 10.96
N GLY A 190 -16.34 -13.12 9.74
CA GLY A 190 -17.11 -12.56 8.63
C GLY A 190 -18.05 -13.58 8.04
N ILE A 191 -19.28 -13.15 7.73
CA ILE A 191 -20.22 -13.88 6.90
C ILE A 191 -20.59 -13.01 5.70
N PHE A 192 -20.64 -13.62 4.52
CA PHE A 192 -20.95 -12.87 3.31
C PHE A 192 -21.86 -13.63 2.36
N LEU A 193 -22.64 -12.87 1.61
CA LEU A 193 -23.43 -13.32 0.47
C LEU A 193 -23.15 -12.38 -0.69
N GLN A 194 -22.80 -12.94 -1.84
CA GLN A 194 -22.62 -12.18 -3.07
C GLN A 194 -23.36 -12.85 -4.22
N SER A 195 -24.04 -12.06 -5.02
CA SER A 195 -24.78 -12.53 -6.19
C SER A 195 -24.32 -11.76 -7.43
N ASN A 196 -24.03 -12.47 -8.52
CA ASN A 196 -23.77 -11.90 -9.84
C ASN A 196 -24.84 -12.41 -10.80
N LEU A 197 -25.75 -11.53 -11.17
CA LEU A 197 -26.94 -11.81 -11.96
C LEU A 197 -26.78 -11.24 -13.37
N LYS A 198 -26.97 -12.10 -14.38
CA LYS A 198 -27.06 -11.70 -15.79
C LYS A 198 -28.53 -11.60 -16.19
N LEU A 199 -28.97 -10.39 -16.46
CA LEU A 199 -30.38 -10.07 -16.72
C LEU A 199 -30.57 -9.53 -18.15
N PHE A 200 -31.82 -9.51 -18.62
CA PHE A 200 -32.21 -8.96 -19.92
C PHE A 200 -31.37 -9.50 -21.10
N LYS A 201 -31.25 -10.82 -21.20
CA LYS A 201 -30.40 -11.50 -22.20
C LYS A 201 -28.93 -11.06 -22.12
N GLU A 202 -28.41 -10.95 -20.89
CA GLU A 202 -27.02 -10.55 -20.58
C GLU A 202 -26.68 -9.09 -20.90
N LYS A 203 -27.70 -8.25 -21.15
CA LYS A 203 -27.43 -6.82 -21.29
C LYS A 203 -27.10 -6.14 -19.97
N LEU A 204 -27.63 -6.64 -18.85
CA LEU A 204 -27.40 -6.11 -17.53
C LEU A 204 -26.68 -7.16 -16.66
N ASP A 205 -25.49 -6.83 -16.22
CA ASP A 205 -24.76 -7.53 -15.16
C ASP A 205 -25.04 -6.79 -13.84
N LEU A 206 -25.70 -7.44 -12.90
CA LEU A 206 -26.01 -6.89 -11.57
C LEU A 206 -25.23 -7.68 -10.51
N SER A 207 -24.44 -7.00 -9.71
CA SER A 207 -23.75 -7.56 -8.55
C SER A 207 -24.34 -6.99 -7.27
N VAL A 208 -24.71 -7.86 -6.33
CA VAL A 208 -25.17 -7.47 -4.99
C VAL A 208 -24.38 -8.25 -3.97
N GLY A 209 -23.80 -7.55 -3.01
CA GLY A 209 -23.03 -8.15 -1.93
C GLY A 209 -23.49 -7.64 -0.56
N LEU A 210 -23.50 -8.52 0.41
CA LEU A 210 -23.78 -8.25 1.80
C LEU A 210 -22.69 -8.91 2.64
N ARG A 211 -22.11 -8.17 3.54
CA ARG A 211 -21.13 -8.71 4.48
C ARG A 211 -21.42 -8.20 5.89
N TYR A 212 -21.36 -9.09 6.84
CA TYR A 212 -21.40 -8.78 8.26
C TYR A 212 -20.11 -9.27 8.92
N ASP A 213 -19.48 -8.40 9.70
CA ASP A 213 -18.29 -8.72 10.45
C ASP A 213 -18.51 -8.49 11.94
N TYR A 214 -18.07 -9.44 12.75
CA TYR A 214 -17.90 -9.33 14.19
C TYR A 214 -16.41 -9.37 14.51
N ILE A 215 -15.92 -8.38 15.24
CA ILE A 215 -14.51 -8.21 15.55
C ILE A 215 -14.35 -8.06 17.07
N ASP A 216 -13.51 -8.88 17.65
CA ASP A 216 -13.07 -8.78 19.05
C ASP A 216 -11.61 -8.35 19.09
N PHE A 217 -11.37 -7.14 19.60
CA PHE A 217 -10.05 -6.54 19.75
C PHE A 217 -9.65 -6.55 21.21
N LYS A 218 -8.55 -7.24 21.55
CA LYS A 218 -8.03 -7.35 22.91
C LYS A 218 -6.64 -6.72 23.01
N LEU A 219 -6.50 -5.69 23.85
CA LEU A 219 -5.23 -5.20 24.33
C LEU A 219 -4.65 -6.20 25.34
N ARG A 220 -3.36 -6.53 25.22
CA ARG A 220 -2.69 -7.52 26.04
C ARG A 220 -1.60 -6.87 26.89
N LYS A 221 -1.37 -7.42 28.08
CA LYS A 221 -0.31 -6.96 28.96
C LYS A 221 1.04 -6.96 28.25
N THR A 222 1.76 -5.85 28.33
CA THR A 222 2.94 -5.60 27.52
C THR A 222 4.15 -5.30 28.40
N PRO A 223 5.28 -6.02 28.25
CA PRO A 223 6.48 -5.75 29.04
C PRO A 223 6.97 -4.32 28.87
N GLY A 224 7.21 -3.63 29.97
CA GLY A 224 7.69 -2.26 30.01
C GLY A 224 6.62 -1.17 29.78
N LEU A 225 5.36 -1.55 29.59
CA LEU A 225 4.22 -0.64 29.48
C LEU A 225 3.21 -0.96 30.58
N GLU A 226 2.75 0.04 31.30
CA GLU A 226 1.74 -0.11 32.35
C GLU A 226 0.32 -0.02 31.75
N ASN A 227 0.00 -0.97 30.85
CA ASN A 227 -1.33 -1.06 30.27
C ASN A 227 -2.16 -2.18 30.90
N GLU A 228 -3.44 -1.95 31.05
CA GLU A 228 -4.40 -2.97 31.45
C GLU A 228 -4.86 -3.80 30.24
N GLU A 229 -5.24 -5.04 30.48
CA GLU A 229 -5.92 -5.84 29.46
C GLU A 229 -7.35 -5.31 29.29
N LYS A 230 -7.72 -5.00 28.05
CA LYS A 230 -9.06 -4.52 27.70
C LYS A 230 -9.53 -5.22 26.43
N SER A 231 -10.77 -5.68 26.42
CA SER A 231 -11.42 -6.22 25.21
C SER A 231 -12.56 -5.33 24.79
N GLU A 232 -12.67 -5.14 23.48
CA GLU A 232 -13.76 -4.40 22.85
C GLU A 232 -14.24 -5.15 21.62
N SER A 233 -15.53 -5.13 21.38
CA SER A 233 -16.12 -5.79 20.21
C SER A 233 -16.85 -4.80 19.31
N TYR A 234 -16.74 -5.01 18.01
CA TYR A 234 -17.34 -4.19 16.99
C TYR A 234 -18.13 -5.05 16.01
N ASN A 235 -19.22 -4.48 15.50
CA ASN A 235 -20.02 -5.09 14.47
C ASN A 235 -20.09 -4.14 13.27
N THR A 236 -19.94 -4.68 12.06
CA THR A 236 -20.13 -3.88 10.88
C THR A 236 -20.98 -4.62 9.85
N PHE A 237 -21.81 -3.87 9.14
CA PHE A 237 -22.60 -4.37 8.03
C PHE A 237 -22.27 -3.57 6.77
N ASN A 238 -21.76 -4.26 5.76
CA ASN A 238 -21.19 -3.66 4.56
C ASN A 238 -21.93 -4.16 3.31
N PRO A 239 -23.02 -3.47 2.90
CA PRO A 239 -23.67 -3.71 1.62
C PRO A 239 -22.87 -3.12 0.46
N ASN A 240 -22.96 -3.78 -0.69
CA ASN A 240 -22.50 -3.26 -1.96
C ASN A 240 -23.47 -3.65 -3.09
N ILE A 241 -23.56 -2.80 -4.09
CA ILE A 241 -24.32 -3.04 -5.30
C ILE A 241 -23.57 -2.44 -6.48
N GLY A 242 -23.51 -3.19 -7.59
CA GLY A 242 -22.93 -2.73 -8.84
C GLY A 242 -23.76 -3.18 -10.03
N ALA A 243 -23.84 -2.34 -11.03
CA ALA A 243 -24.55 -2.63 -12.27
C ALA A 243 -23.70 -2.23 -13.48
N LYS A 244 -23.66 -3.10 -14.49
CA LYS A 244 -23.07 -2.81 -15.80
C LYS A 244 -24.10 -3.11 -16.88
N TYR A 245 -24.45 -2.11 -17.68
CA TYR A 245 -25.38 -2.25 -18.78
C TYR A 245 -24.64 -2.17 -20.12
N ASN A 246 -24.67 -3.27 -20.87
CA ASN A 246 -24.08 -3.39 -22.19
C ASN A 246 -25.04 -2.74 -23.22
N ILE A 247 -24.63 -1.62 -23.80
CA ILE A 247 -25.44 -0.83 -24.73
C ILE A 247 -25.41 -1.50 -26.12
N TYR A 248 -24.34 -1.31 -26.84
CA TYR A 248 -24.13 -1.85 -28.19
C TYR A 248 -22.66 -1.67 -28.61
N GLY A 249 -22.16 -2.56 -29.48
CA GLY A 249 -20.88 -2.37 -30.16
C GLY A 249 -19.66 -2.29 -29.24
N GLY A 250 -19.70 -2.96 -28.09
CA GLY A 250 -18.62 -2.95 -27.10
C GLY A 250 -18.70 -1.80 -26.09
N MET A 251 -19.75 -0.96 -26.15
CA MET A 251 -20.00 0.10 -25.16
C MET A 251 -20.83 -0.43 -23.99
N ALA A 252 -20.46 -0.05 -22.78
CA ALA A 252 -21.26 -0.28 -21.59
C ALA A 252 -21.14 0.90 -20.62
N VAL A 253 -22.17 1.14 -19.83
CA VAL A 253 -22.15 2.01 -18.68
C VAL A 253 -22.14 1.17 -17.42
N HIS A 254 -21.50 1.66 -16.38
CA HIS A 254 -21.48 0.99 -15.09
C HIS A 254 -21.62 1.99 -13.95
N ALA A 255 -22.14 1.51 -12.84
CA ALA A 255 -22.16 2.23 -11.58
C ALA A 255 -22.06 1.25 -10.43
N SER A 256 -21.41 1.64 -9.34
CA SER A 256 -21.39 0.88 -8.11
C SER A 256 -21.52 1.77 -6.89
N PHE A 257 -22.05 1.20 -5.82
CA PHE A 257 -22.06 1.78 -4.49
C PHE A 257 -21.62 0.72 -3.50
N GLY A 258 -20.71 1.07 -2.62
CA GLY A 258 -20.22 0.17 -1.58
C GLY A 258 -19.86 0.88 -0.30
N THR A 259 -19.90 0.14 0.80
CA THR A 259 -19.49 0.59 2.12
C THR A 259 -18.30 -0.24 2.60
N ALA A 260 -17.46 0.37 3.45
CA ALA A 260 -16.34 -0.29 4.10
C ALA A 260 -16.07 0.35 5.45
N PHE A 261 -15.26 -0.29 6.27
CA PHE A 261 -14.77 0.24 7.54
C PHE A 261 -13.27 0.02 7.67
N SER A 262 -12.63 0.79 8.55
CA SER A 262 -11.23 0.62 8.94
C SER A 262 -11.13 0.57 10.45
N MET A 263 -10.53 -0.51 10.97
CA MET A 263 -10.32 -0.65 12.40
C MET A 263 -9.24 0.31 12.91
N THR A 264 -9.38 0.70 14.15
CA THR A 264 -8.36 1.41 14.94
C THR A 264 -7.19 0.48 15.21
N ASP A 265 -5.98 1.00 15.24
CA ASP A 265 -4.80 0.23 15.63
C ASP A 265 -4.52 0.32 17.16
N ALA A 266 -3.64 -0.57 17.62
CA ALA A 266 -3.29 -0.64 19.04
C ALA A 266 -2.55 0.61 19.53
N TYR A 267 -1.83 1.32 18.67
CA TYR A 267 -1.17 2.58 18.99
C TYR A 267 -2.18 3.70 19.21
N GLN A 268 -3.18 3.79 18.34
CA GLN A 268 -4.25 4.78 18.46
C GLN A 268 -5.08 4.58 19.74
N LYS A 269 -5.33 3.30 20.12
CA LYS A 269 -6.14 2.98 21.29
C LYS A 269 -5.40 3.08 22.61
N ALA A 270 -4.14 2.69 22.66
CA ALA A 270 -3.41 2.58 23.94
C ALA A 270 -1.89 2.74 23.77
N GLY A 271 -1.44 3.43 22.74
CA GLY A 271 -0.04 3.78 22.61
C GLY A 271 0.35 4.83 23.63
N GLU A 272 1.50 4.64 24.29
CA GLU A 272 2.12 5.65 25.16
C GLU A 272 3.56 5.85 24.70
N PHE A 273 3.86 7.06 24.22
CA PHE A 273 5.16 7.30 23.60
C PHE A 273 5.58 8.76 23.68
N LEU A 274 6.69 9.02 24.37
CA LEU A 274 7.31 10.34 24.44
C LEU A 274 8.29 10.51 23.27
N TYR A 275 8.01 11.45 22.38
CA TYR A 275 8.89 11.80 21.26
C TYR A 275 9.04 13.31 21.11
N SER A 276 10.27 13.79 21.07
CA SER A 276 10.60 15.22 20.90
C SER A 276 9.82 16.16 21.84
N GLY A 277 9.63 15.75 23.09
CA GLY A 277 8.92 16.52 24.12
C GLY A 277 7.37 16.45 24.03
N THR A 278 6.81 15.67 23.12
CA THR A 278 5.35 15.43 23.04
C THR A 278 5.05 14.00 23.49
N LEU A 279 4.20 13.87 24.50
CA LEU A 279 3.69 12.58 24.96
C LEU A 279 2.43 12.21 24.18
N THR A 280 2.50 11.14 23.42
CA THR A 280 1.32 10.56 22.80
C THR A 280 0.61 9.64 23.79
N VAL A 281 -0.70 9.81 23.93
CA VAL A 281 -1.56 8.95 24.77
C VAL A 281 -2.70 8.46 23.90
N GLY A 282 -2.83 7.15 23.78
CA GLY A 282 -3.91 6.52 23.01
C GLY A 282 -5.28 6.83 23.60
N ASN A 283 -6.32 6.69 22.78
CA ASN A 283 -7.71 6.82 23.20
C ASN A 283 -8.43 5.48 23.04
N PRO A 284 -8.76 4.80 24.16
CA PRO A 284 -9.42 3.50 24.09
C PRO A 284 -10.86 3.55 23.55
N ASP A 285 -11.50 4.72 23.54
CA ASP A 285 -12.90 4.88 23.13
C ASP A 285 -13.07 5.14 21.62
N LEU A 286 -12.04 4.88 20.81
CA LEU A 286 -12.10 5.06 19.38
C LEU A 286 -12.98 4.00 18.71
N ASP A 287 -13.90 4.47 17.87
CA ASP A 287 -14.68 3.65 16.95
C ASP A 287 -13.96 3.43 15.61
N PRO A 288 -14.30 2.37 14.85
CA PRO A 288 -13.82 2.20 13.47
C PRO A 288 -14.26 3.34 12.55
N GLU A 289 -13.37 3.75 11.66
CA GLU A 289 -13.73 4.67 10.57
C GLU A 289 -14.66 3.97 9.57
N LYS A 290 -15.59 4.72 8.97
CA LYS A 290 -16.54 4.22 7.98
C LYS A 290 -16.37 4.96 6.65
N SER A 291 -16.48 4.24 5.55
CA SER A 291 -16.45 4.84 4.22
C SER A 291 -17.61 4.36 3.35
N ARG A 292 -18.01 5.24 2.45
CA ARG A 292 -19.01 4.99 1.40
C ARG A 292 -18.46 5.52 0.08
N THR A 293 -18.50 4.68 -0.94
CA THR A 293 -18.01 5.07 -2.27
C THR A 293 -19.09 4.85 -3.31
N LEU A 294 -19.25 5.84 -4.17
CA LEU A 294 -20.06 5.78 -5.38
C LEU A 294 -19.15 5.94 -6.59
N ASP A 295 -19.26 5.01 -7.54
CA ASP A 295 -18.56 5.05 -8.81
C ASP A 295 -19.57 5.05 -9.95
N ALA A 296 -19.27 5.76 -11.04
CA ALA A 296 -20.03 5.70 -12.28
C ALA A 296 -19.12 5.92 -13.48
N GLY A 297 -19.32 5.13 -14.53
CA GLY A 297 -18.42 5.18 -15.65
C GLY A 297 -18.94 4.61 -16.97
N LEU A 298 -18.07 4.68 -17.95
CA LEU A 298 -18.28 4.20 -19.32
C LEU A 298 -17.13 3.34 -19.74
N THR A 299 -17.43 2.14 -20.28
CA THR A 299 -16.42 1.27 -20.91
C THR A 299 -16.67 1.15 -22.40
N PHE A 300 -15.60 1.07 -23.16
CA PHE A 300 -15.62 0.67 -24.56
C PHE A 300 -14.55 -0.38 -24.79
N SER A 301 -14.95 -1.58 -25.21
CA SER A 301 -14.02 -2.69 -25.45
C SER A 301 -14.38 -3.39 -26.75
N ARG A 302 -13.42 -3.35 -27.70
CA ARG A 302 -13.48 -4.05 -29.00
C ARG A 302 -12.14 -4.80 -29.18
N PRO A 303 -12.02 -6.01 -28.57
CA PRO A 303 -10.79 -6.79 -28.62
C PRO A 303 -10.36 -7.13 -30.05
N GLU A 304 -11.33 -7.31 -30.95
CA GLU A 304 -11.09 -7.55 -32.36
C GLU A 304 -10.44 -6.37 -33.08
N LEU A 305 -10.65 -5.14 -32.58
CA LEU A 305 -9.97 -3.94 -33.06
C LEU A 305 -8.76 -3.55 -32.20
N GLY A 306 -8.45 -4.33 -31.17
CA GLY A 306 -7.37 -4.04 -30.24
C GLY A 306 -7.65 -2.89 -29.25
N VAL A 307 -8.89 -2.38 -29.16
CA VAL A 307 -9.22 -1.17 -28.38
C VAL A 307 -9.86 -1.54 -27.06
N ASN A 308 -9.36 -0.94 -25.95
CA ASN A 308 -10.04 -0.92 -24.67
C ASN A 308 -9.96 0.49 -24.08
N PHE A 309 -11.07 0.96 -23.54
CA PHE A 309 -11.19 2.24 -22.87
C PHE A 309 -12.12 2.11 -21.68
N ASP A 310 -11.75 2.72 -20.55
CA ASP A 310 -12.58 2.86 -19.37
C ASP A 310 -12.44 4.27 -18.81
N PHE A 311 -13.55 4.87 -18.47
CA PHE A 311 -13.63 6.12 -17.73
C PHE A 311 -14.53 5.92 -16.54
N THR A 312 -14.04 6.24 -15.34
CA THR A 312 -14.81 6.14 -14.10
C THR A 312 -14.65 7.43 -13.29
N TYR A 313 -15.76 8.02 -12.91
CA TYR A 313 -15.82 9.05 -11.87
C TYR A 313 -16.14 8.38 -10.54
N PHE A 314 -15.43 8.76 -9.47
CA PHE A 314 -15.67 8.26 -8.13
C PHE A 314 -15.88 9.38 -7.11
N TYR A 315 -16.67 9.08 -6.09
CA TYR A 315 -16.85 9.93 -4.92
C TYR A 315 -16.89 9.07 -3.66
N THR A 316 -16.02 9.41 -2.69
CA THR A 316 -15.92 8.71 -1.40
C THR A 316 -16.19 9.67 -0.26
N TRP A 317 -17.02 9.25 0.68
CA TRP A 317 -17.25 9.88 1.99
C TRP A 317 -16.66 9.01 3.06
N ASN A 318 -15.93 9.60 3.99
CA ASN A 318 -15.48 8.95 5.21
C ASN A 318 -16.13 9.66 6.40
N ASP A 319 -16.69 8.88 7.30
CA ASP A 319 -17.24 9.33 8.58
C ASP A 319 -16.39 8.72 9.70
N ASP A 320 -16.43 9.34 10.89
CA ASP A 320 -15.71 8.91 12.09
C ASP A 320 -14.18 8.84 11.87
N LEU A 321 -13.63 9.73 11.01
CA LEU A 321 -12.21 9.77 10.72
C LEU A 321 -11.40 9.98 11.99
N ILE A 322 -10.39 9.15 12.20
CA ILE A 322 -9.50 9.25 13.35
C ILE A 322 -8.45 10.31 13.06
N VAL A 323 -8.48 11.37 13.88
CA VAL A 323 -7.56 12.50 13.77
C VAL A 323 -6.73 12.66 15.04
N GLU A 324 -5.55 13.25 14.88
CA GLU A 324 -4.72 13.64 16.02
C GLU A 324 -5.23 14.92 16.64
N GLU A 325 -5.32 14.96 17.97
CA GLU A 325 -5.55 16.17 18.76
C GLU A 325 -4.35 16.42 19.65
N ALA A 326 -3.80 17.62 19.59
CA ALA A 326 -2.65 18.01 20.41
C ALA A 326 -3.00 19.20 21.28
N TRP A 327 -2.46 19.20 22.51
CA TRP A 327 -2.58 20.32 23.46
C TRP A 327 -1.31 20.44 24.29
N THR A 328 -1.19 21.56 24.99
CA THR A 328 -0.15 21.75 25.99
C THR A 328 -0.83 21.87 27.36
N ASP A 329 -0.39 21.12 28.32
CA ASP A 329 -0.82 21.26 29.70
C ASP A 329 -0.30 22.56 30.27
N GLU A 330 -1.20 23.40 30.78
CA GLU A 330 -0.87 24.77 31.21
C GLU A 330 -0.02 24.81 32.48
N GLU A 331 -0.14 23.79 33.37
CA GLU A 331 0.57 23.74 34.63
C GLU A 331 2.01 23.20 34.45
N SER A 332 2.16 22.09 33.73
CA SER A 332 3.44 21.43 33.55
C SER A 332 4.21 21.88 32.31
N GLY A 333 3.54 22.54 31.35
CA GLY A 333 4.10 22.85 30.04
C GLY A 333 4.32 21.63 29.17
N GLN A 334 3.89 20.44 29.60
CA GLN A 334 4.01 19.20 28.83
C GLN A 334 3.10 19.22 27.61
N LYS A 335 3.64 18.89 26.46
CA LYS A 335 2.87 18.71 25.21
C LYS A 335 2.32 17.30 25.14
N TYR A 336 1.04 17.21 24.85
CA TYR A 336 0.31 15.96 24.67
C TYR A 336 -0.24 15.83 23.26
N LYS A 337 -0.45 14.59 22.85
CA LYS A 337 -1.17 14.22 21.64
C LYS A 337 -2.03 13.00 21.89
N THR A 338 -3.28 13.01 21.42
CA THR A 338 -4.19 11.87 21.46
C THR A 338 -4.92 11.71 20.10
N PHE A 339 -5.81 10.76 20.04
CA PHE A 339 -6.64 10.44 18.87
C PHE A 339 -8.11 10.57 19.20
N LYS A 340 -8.93 10.95 18.23
CA LYS A 340 -10.39 10.99 18.37
C LYS A 340 -11.10 10.75 17.05
N ASN A 341 -12.30 10.16 17.08
CA ASN A 341 -13.22 10.17 15.97
C ASN A 341 -13.89 11.53 15.93
N ALA A 342 -13.43 12.41 15.08
CA ALA A 342 -13.94 13.78 15.12
C ALA A 342 -14.48 14.23 13.78
N ASP A 343 -13.95 13.72 12.70
CA ASP A 343 -14.05 14.43 11.46
C ASP A 343 -14.51 13.56 10.30
N LYS A 344 -14.77 14.23 9.21
CA LYS A 344 -15.21 13.64 7.96
C LYS A 344 -14.14 13.88 6.90
N ALA A 345 -14.06 12.98 5.94
CA ALA A 345 -13.28 13.25 4.75
C ALA A 345 -14.10 13.01 3.50
N LYS A 346 -13.76 13.70 2.43
CA LYS A 346 -14.34 13.49 1.10
C LYS A 346 -13.25 13.49 0.05
N LYS A 347 -13.37 12.55 -0.87
CA LYS A 347 -12.48 12.41 -2.00
C LYS A 347 -13.30 12.22 -3.26
N SER A 348 -12.94 12.90 -4.35
CA SER A 348 -13.51 12.62 -5.65
C SER A 348 -12.47 12.77 -6.73
N GLY A 349 -12.68 12.09 -7.82
CA GLY A 349 -11.78 12.14 -8.96
C GLY A 349 -12.30 11.35 -10.14
N MET A 350 -11.44 11.23 -11.13
CA MET A 350 -11.67 10.35 -12.26
C MET A 350 -10.50 9.41 -12.47
N GLU A 351 -10.81 8.25 -12.98
CA GLU A 351 -9.87 7.27 -13.49
C GLU A 351 -10.12 7.05 -14.97
N ILE A 352 -9.05 7.03 -15.75
CA ILE A 352 -9.09 6.75 -17.18
C ILE A 352 -8.11 5.62 -17.44
N MET A 353 -8.56 4.57 -18.09
CA MET A 353 -7.71 3.52 -18.65
C MET A 353 -7.95 3.42 -20.15
N ALA A 354 -6.86 3.40 -20.91
CA ALA A 354 -6.94 3.21 -22.36
C ALA A 354 -5.83 2.28 -22.84
N SER A 355 -6.13 1.45 -23.82
CA SER A 355 -5.11 0.69 -24.53
C SER A 355 -5.53 0.42 -25.96
N TYR A 356 -4.50 0.34 -26.83
CA TYR A 356 -4.65 0.01 -28.23
C TYR A 356 -3.55 -0.95 -28.67
N ASP A 357 -3.92 -2.06 -29.29
CA ASP A 357 -2.99 -3.04 -29.84
C ASP A 357 -2.86 -2.87 -31.38
N PHE A 358 -1.77 -2.26 -31.78
CA PHE A 358 -1.43 -2.05 -33.21
C PHE A 358 -1.22 -3.36 -33.97
N GLY A 359 -0.83 -4.44 -33.30
CA GLY A 359 -0.67 -5.76 -33.94
C GLY A 359 -1.97 -6.28 -34.55
N ARG A 360 -3.11 -5.92 -33.95
CA ARG A 360 -4.44 -6.24 -34.48
C ARG A 360 -4.76 -5.47 -35.76
N LEU A 361 -4.28 -4.22 -35.85
CA LEU A 361 -4.50 -3.41 -37.06
C LEU A 361 -3.79 -3.96 -38.29
N PHE A 362 -2.62 -4.57 -38.08
CA PHE A 362 -1.77 -5.05 -39.16
C PHE A 362 -1.83 -6.58 -39.38
N ASP A 363 -2.71 -7.28 -38.66
CA ASP A 363 -2.79 -8.76 -38.66
C ASP A 363 -1.41 -9.42 -38.54
N SER A 364 -0.64 -8.97 -37.54
CA SER A 364 0.78 -9.25 -37.40
C SER A 364 1.06 -10.42 -36.45
N ASP A 365 2.24 -11.04 -36.61
CA ASP A 365 2.77 -12.07 -35.69
C ASP A 365 3.16 -11.52 -34.30
N PHE A 366 2.91 -10.26 -34.06
CA PHE A 366 3.20 -9.60 -32.78
C PHE A 366 2.02 -8.77 -32.29
N ALA A 367 1.95 -8.60 -31.00
CA ALA A 367 1.16 -7.56 -30.34
C ALA A 367 2.06 -6.37 -30.03
N LEU A 368 1.62 -5.17 -30.37
CA LEU A 368 2.26 -3.90 -29.99
C LEU A 368 1.21 -3.03 -29.34
N LYS A 369 1.16 -3.09 -28.01
CA LYS A 369 0.11 -2.47 -27.22
C LYS A 369 0.60 -1.18 -26.57
N LEU A 370 0.04 -0.05 -26.99
CA LEU A 370 0.12 1.21 -26.26
C LEU A 370 -0.94 1.18 -25.16
N TYR A 371 -0.57 1.55 -23.93
CA TYR A 371 -1.49 1.60 -22.80
C TYR A 371 -1.23 2.81 -21.92
N GLY A 372 -2.26 3.23 -21.21
CA GLY A 372 -2.15 4.25 -20.19
C GLY A 372 -3.30 4.20 -19.20
N ASN A 373 -3.00 4.60 -17.97
CA ASN A 373 -3.99 4.91 -16.95
C ASN A 373 -3.66 6.22 -16.25
N LEU A 374 -4.67 6.94 -15.87
CA LEU A 374 -4.59 8.23 -15.18
C LEU A 374 -5.62 8.26 -14.06
N THR A 375 -5.17 8.56 -12.85
CA THR A 375 -6.05 8.99 -11.76
C THR A 375 -5.89 10.48 -11.55
N TRP A 376 -6.99 11.22 -11.57
CA TRP A 376 -7.02 12.66 -11.33
C TRP A 376 -7.98 13.00 -10.20
N MET A 377 -7.45 13.48 -9.09
CA MET A 377 -8.22 13.90 -7.91
C MET A 377 -8.76 15.32 -8.10
N PHE A 378 -10.07 15.48 -7.95
CA PHE A 378 -10.73 16.79 -7.97
C PHE A 378 -10.89 17.36 -6.58
N THR A 379 -11.42 16.53 -5.65
CA THR A 379 -11.61 16.85 -4.25
C THR A 379 -10.84 15.86 -3.39
N TYR A 380 -10.14 16.36 -2.39
CA TYR A 380 -9.52 15.59 -1.32
C TYR A 380 -9.41 16.51 -0.11
N GLN A 381 -10.39 16.39 0.78
CA GLN A 381 -10.58 17.28 1.91
C GLN A 381 -10.92 16.46 3.15
N ASP A 382 -10.40 16.91 4.28
CA ASP A 382 -10.75 16.46 5.62
C ASP A 382 -11.31 17.65 6.43
N GLN A 383 -12.21 17.34 7.33
CA GLN A 383 -12.83 18.33 8.19
C GLN A 383 -12.09 18.34 9.53
N THR A 384 -11.67 19.50 9.99
CA THR A 384 -11.08 19.68 11.32
C THR A 384 -11.86 20.77 12.05
N LYS A 385 -12.46 20.42 13.20
CA LYS A 385 -13.29 21.32 14.00
C LYS A 385 -14.39 21.99 13.16
N GLY A 386 -15.01 21.23 12.26
CA GLY A 386 -16.09 21.71 11.39
C GLY A 386 -15.62 22.44 10.12
N VAL A 387 -14.33 22.71 9.96
CA VAL A 387 -13.77 23.42 8.79
C VAL A 387 -13.16 22.43 7.82
N TRP A 388 -13.53 22.53 6.54
CA TRP A 388 -12.97 21.71 5.47
C TRP A 388 -11.60 22.21 5.04
N ASN A 389 -10.59 21.38 5.16
CA ASN A 389 -9.22 21.64 4.75
C ASN A 389 -8.81 20.68 3.63
N LYS A 390 -7.79 21.06 2.89
CA LYS A 390 -7.20 20.17 1.90
C LYS A 390 -6.38 19.08 2.59
N THR A 391 -6.68 17.83 2.30
CA THR A 391 -5.90 16.70 2.81
C THR A 391 -4.45 16.78 2.31
N LEU A 392 -3.51 16.71 3.24
CA LEU A 392 -2.08 16.74 2.91
C LEU A 392 -1.59 15.39 2.35
N SER A 393 -0.43 15.41 1.72
CA SER A 393 0.27 14.23 1.18
C SER A 393 -0.47 13.50 0.06
N VAL A 394 -1.51 14.09 -0.51
CA VAL A 394 -2.27 13.55 -1.64
C VAL A 394 -1.73 14.11 -2.96
N ARG A 395 -1.30 13.25 -3.87
CA ARG A 395 -0.94 13.63 -5.24
C ARG A 395 -2.21 13.83 -6.06
N LYS A 396 -2.32 14.99 -6.72
CA LYS A 396 -3.48 15.32 -7.54
C LYS A 396 -3.59 14.46 -8.78
N GLN A 397 -2.46 14.04 -9.34
CA GLN A 397 -2.37 13.27 -10.58
C GLN A 397 -1.36 12.15 -10.42
N ASN A 398 -1.74 10.95 -10.87
CA ASN A 398 -0.85 9.81 -11.03
C ASN A 398 -1.19 9.15 -12.36
N ALA A 399 -0.16 8.82 -13.14
CA ALA A 399 -0.34 8.12 -14.41
C ALA A 399 0.72 7.04 -14.59
N ASN A 400 0.33 5.93 -15.20
CA ASN A 400 1.24 4.96 -15.79
C ASN A 400 0.87 4.79 -17.25
N PHE A 401 1.86 4.69 -18.10
CA PHE A 401 1.69 4.52 -19.55
C PHE A 401 2.89 3.79 -20.12
N GLY A 402 2.69 3.17 -21.26
CA GLY A 402 3.80 2.42 -21.82
C GLY A 402 3.48 1.74 -23.13
N LEU A 403 4.48 1.04 -23.63
CA LEU A 403 4.43 0.27 -24.84
C LEU A 403 4.85 -1.17 -24.54
N ASP A 404 3.98 -2.13 -24.82
CA ASP A 404 4.22 -3.56 -24.69
C ASP A 404 4.38 -4.17 -26.08
N PHE A 405 5.48 -4.84 -26.31
CA PHE A 405 5.72 -5.65 -27.49
C PHE A 405 5.77 -7.13 -27.10
N LEU A 406 5.02 -7.95 -27.79
CA LEU A 406 5.03 -9.41 -27.62
C LEU A 406 5.00 -10.07 -29.01
N HIS A 407 6.03 -10.83 -29.34
CA HIS A 407 6.10 -11.61 -30.55
C HIS A 407 5.68 -13.06 -30.30
N GLN A 408 5.02 -13.72 -31.26
CA GLN A 408 4.55 -15.12 -31.14
C GLN A 408 5.69 -16.10 -30.79
N LYS A 409 6.92 -15.84 -31.17
CA LYS A 409 8.12 -16.64 -30.82
C LYS A 409 8.57 -16.45 -29.37
N GLY A 410 7.80 -15.68 -28.53
CA GLY A 410 8.07 -15.51 -27.11
C GLY A 410 9.02 -14.36 -26.75
N PHE A 411 9.55 -13.61 -27.75
CA PHE A 411 10.26 -12.37 -27.44
C PHE A 411 9.28 -11.32 -26.94
N SER A 412 9.63 -10.64 -25.84
CA SER A 412 8.84 -9.54 -25.31
C SER A 412 9.71 -8.35 -24.90
N ALA A 413 9.18 -7.16 -25.04
CA ALA A 413 9.79 -5.92 -24.55
C ALA A 413 8.71 -4.99 -24.03
N ARG A 414 9.01 -4.26 -22.96
CA ARG A 414 8.13 -3.26 -22.36
C ARG A 414 8.92 -2.00 -22.03
N LEU A 415 8.39 -0.87 -22.43
CA LEU A 415 8.76 0.44 -21.92
C LEU A 415 7.60 0.97 -21.07
N ASN A 416 7.81 1.21 -19.79
CA ASN A 416 6.81 1.73 -18.87
C ASN A 416 7.24 3.09 -18.34
N GLY A 417 6.35 4.08 -18.39
CA GLY A 417 6.51 5.39 -17.78
C GLY A 417 5.56 5.55 -16.59
N ARG A 418 6.05 6.11 -15.51
CA ARG A 418 5.26 6.47 -14.32
C ARG A 418 5.40 7.95 -14.04
N PHE A 419 4.29 8.66 -14.05
CA PHE A 419 4.20 10.05 -13.65
C PHE A 419 3.50 10.16 -12.29
N ALA A 420 4.08 10.92 -11.38
CA ALA A 420 3.50 11.26 -10.08
C ALA A 420 3.51 12.79 -9.92
N GLY A 421 2.33 13.40 -9.85
CA GLY A 421 2.15 14.83 -9.71
C GLY A 421 2.68 15.34 -8.36
N HIS A 422 2.82 16.65 -8.23
CA HIS A 422 3.20 17.26 -6.95
C HIS A 422 2.13 17.04 -5.86
N ARG A 423 2.56 17.13 -4.61
CA ARG A 423 1.67 17.15 -3.44
C ARG A 423 2.13 18.20 -2.44
N ILE A 424 1.23 18.59 -1.55
CA ILE A 424 1.55 19.45 -0.41
C ILE A 424 1.67 18.56 0.83
N GLU A 425 2.71 18.73 1.60
CA GLU A 425 2.96 17.96 2.82
C GLU A 425 3.69 18.79 3.88
N LYS A 426 3.71 18.30 5.13
CA LYS A 426 4.47 18.92 6.21
C LYS A 426 5.96 18.87 5.91
N ASN A 427 6.69 19.92 6.29
CA ASN A 427 8.13 19.96 6.17
C ASN A 427 8.81 19.10 7.26
N PHE A 428 9.07 17.84 6.95
CA PHE A 428 9.71 16.91 7.90
C PHE A 428 11.21 17.16 8.06
N ILE A 429 11.86 17.79 7.11
CA ILE A 429 13.33 18.05 7.16
C ILE A 429 13.66 19.25 8.04
N GLY A 430 12.75 20.21 8.14
CA GLY A 430 12.92 21.47 8.86
C GLY A 430 13.29 22.65 7.97
N ASP A 431 12.92 23.84 8.39
CA ASP A 431 12.98 25.07 7.58
C ASP A 431 14.40 25.53 7.30
N LYS A 432 15.33 25.23 8.22
CA LYS A 432 16.74 25.63 8.04
C LYS A 432 17.38 25.02 6.78
N TYR A 433 16.77 23.97 6.24
CA TYR A 433 17.30 23.27 5.08
C TYR A 433 16.62 23.65 3.76
N ARG A 434 15.43 24.26 3.84
CA ARG A 434 14.67 24.69 2.66
C ARG A 434 13.54 25.62 3.05
N PRO A 435 13.15 26.55 2.17
CA PRO A 435 11.98 27.38 2.39
C PRO A 435 10.70 26.53 2.42
N THR A 436 9.75 26.95 3.21
CA THR A 436 8.41 26.38 3.27
C THR A 436 7.54 26.96 2.16
N LEU A 437 6.36 26.40 1.97
CA LEU A 437 5.39 26.96 1.04
C LEU A 437 4.95 28.37 1.46
N ASN A 438 4.92 28.65 2.76
CA ASN A 438 4.58 29.96 3.29
C ASN A 438 5.61 31.04 2.93
N ASP A 439 6.88 30.66 2.81
CA ASP A 439 7.94 31.58 2.38
C ASP A 439 7.81 31.97 0.90
N LEU A 440 7.04 31.18 0.15
CA LEU A 440 6.74 31.41 -1.26
C LEU A 440 5.39 32.11 -1.50
N LEU A 441 4.58 32.26 -0.47
CA LEU A 441 3.27 32.90 -0.50
C LEU A 441 3.30 34.12 0.41
N SER A 442 2.70 35.21 -0.03
CA SER A 442 2.42 36.33 0.87
C SER A 442 1.28 35.95 1.82
N GLU A 443 1.26 36.53 3.02
CA GLU A 443 0.22 36.26 4.04
C GLU A 443 -1.20 36.57 3.52
N SER A 444 -1.32 37.45 2.53
CA SER A 444 -2.60 37.80 1.90
C SER A 444 -3.07 36.83 0.82
N GLN A 445 -2.23 35.83 0.43
CA GLN A 445 -2.60 34.92 -0.65
C GLN A 445 -3.44 33.73 -0.13
N PRO A 446 -4.45 33.30 -0.90
CA PRO A 446 -5.18 32.08 -0.59
C PRO A 446 -4.23 30.86 -0.49
N GLY A 447 -4.36 30.09 0.58
CA GLY A 447 -3.50 28.93 0.84
C GLY A 447 -2.29 29.22 1.71
N TYR A 448 -2.10 30.47 2.18
CA TYR A 448 -1.17 30.73 3.25
C TYR A 448 -1.62 30.00 4.52
N LEU A 449 -0.76 29.16 5.04
CA LEU A 449 -1.02 28.32 6.20
C LEU A 449 0.00 28.63 7.28
N THR A 450 -0.44 28.59 8.52
CA THR A 450 0.44 28.72 9.69
C THR A 450 1.39 27.54 9.86
N ASP A 451 1.05 26.40 9.26
CA ASP A 451 1.90 25.21 9.26
C ASP A 451 3.01 25.31 8.21
N LYS A 452 4.16 24.78 8.56
CA LYS A 452 5.33 24.73 7.68
C LYS A 452 5.16 23.66 6.62
N LEU A 453 4.53 24.02 5.52
CA LEU A 453 4.23 23.14 4.41
C LEU A 453 5.24 23.31 3.27
N ILE A 454 5.41 22.24 2.53
CA ILE A 454 6.20 22.21 1.31
C ILE A 454 5.41 21.64 0.13
N LYS A 455 5.80 22.05 -1.06
CA LYS A 455 5.35 21.42 -2.29
C LYS A 455 6.35 20.34 -2.71
N HIS A 456 6.06 19.08 -2.35
CA HIS A 456 6.86 17.95 -2.78
C HIS A 456 6.83 17.81 -4.31
N PRO A 457 7.97 17.66 -4.99
CA PRO A 457 8.06 17.71 -6.45
C PRO A 457 7.29 16.56 -7.13
N GLN A 458 6.88 16.83 -8.36
CA GLN A 458 6.47 15.80 -9.30
C GLN A 458 7.69 15.11 -9.89
N PHE A 459 7.50 13.90 -10.40
CA PHE A 459 8.53 13.17 -11.13
C PHE A 459 7.94 12.28 -12.23
N MET A 460 8.81 11.90 -13.17
CA MET A 460 8.48 10.93 -14.21
C MET A 460 9.65 9.95 -14.37
N VAL A 461 9.37 8.67 -14.18
CA VAL A 461 10.38 7.59 -14.21
C VAL A 461 10.00 6.60 -15.29
N PHE A 462 10.99 6.15 -16.05
CA PHE A 462 10.82 5.13 -17.09
C PHE A 462 11.60 3.88 -16.74
N ASP A 463 10.96 2.73 -16.94
CA ASP A 463 11.56 1.42 -16.79
C ASP A 463 11.48 0.68 -18.15
N PHE A 464 12.53 -0.07 -18.47
CA PHE A 464 12.57 -0.92 -19.64
C PHE A 464 12.76 -2.37 -19.21
N SER A 465 12.03 -3.28 -19.82
CA SER A 465 12.25 -4.71 -19.64
C SER A 465 12.18 -5.43 -20.99
N ALA A 466 13.00 -6.46 -21.14
CA ALA A 466 12.95 -7.34 -22.29
C ALA A 466 13.17 -8.79 -21.85
N SER A 467 12.55 -9.73 -22.55
CA SER A 467 12.74 -11.17 -22.33
C SER A 467 12.80 -11.90 -23.67
N CYS A 468 13.70 -12.87 -23.74
CA CYS A 468 13.90 -13.69 -24.92
C CYS A 468 14.00 -15.18 -24.53
N PRO A 469 13.26 -16.08 -25.17
CA PRO A 469 13.53 -17.51 -25.09
C PRO A 469 14.85 -17.80 -25.78
N LEU A 470 15.78 -18.46 -25.07
CA LEU A 470 17.08 -18.88 -25.63
C LEU A 470 16.99 -20.27 -26.28
N ILE A 471 16.41 -21.21 -25.53
CA ILE A 471 16.17 -22.59 -25.97
C ILE A 471 14.80 -23.02 -25.39
N LYS A 472 14.34 -24.20 -25.79
CA LYS A 472 13.13 -24.79 -25.21
C LYS A 472 13.27 -24.81 -23.67
N ASN A 473 12.29 -24.25 -22.98
CA ASN A 473 12.21 -24.19 -21.52
C ASN A 473 13.18 -23.22 -20.81
N VAL A 474 14.01 -22.45 -21.53
CA VAL A 474 14.91 -21.46 -20.90
C VAL A 474 14.70 -20.09 -21.52
N SER A 475 14.48 -19.08 -20.67
CA SER A 475 14.40 -17.69 -21.08
C SER A 475 15.34 -16.81 -20.28
N VAL A 476 15.80 -15.74 -20.89
CA VAL A 476 16.60 -14.69 -20.24
C VAL A 476 15.87 -13.36 -20.35
N GLY A 477 15.89 -12.60 -19.27
CA GLY A 477 15.30 -11.27 -19.21
C GLY A 477 16.30 -10.24 -18.67
N LEU A 478 16.12 -9.00 -19.13
CA LEU A 478 16.82 -7.81 -18.67
C LEU A 478 15.78 -6.80 -18.21
N ASN A 479 15.96 -6.25 -16.99
CA ASN A 479 15.24 -5.09 -16.55
C ASN A 479 16.22 -3.93 -16.31
N ILE A 480 15.86 -2.75 -16.77
CA ILE A 480 16.55 -1.49 -16.54
C ILE A 480 15.55 -0.60 -15.84
N ASN A 481 15.68 -0.46 -14.52
CA ASN A 481 14.82 0.42 -13.76
C ASN A 481 15.40 1.83 -13.76
N ASN A 482 14.52 2.84 -13.76
CA ASN A 482 14.89 4.23 -13.85
C ASN A 482 15.84 4.50 -15.05
N LEU A 483 15.36 4.19 -16.24
CA LEU A 483 16.14 4.21 -17.49
C LEU A 483 16.90 5.51 -17.74
N PHE A 484 16.31 6.65 -17.40
CA PHE A 484 16.89 7.98 -17.61
C PHE A 484 17.63 8.52 -16.38
N ASP A 485 17.80 7.72 -15.33
CA ASP A 485 18.50 8.09 -14.08
C ASP A 485 17.88 9.32 -13.41
N GLU A 486 16.54 9.38 -13.38
CA GLU A 486 15.80 10.46 -12.72
C GLU A 486 16.09 10.47 -11.21
N ASN A 487 16.34 11.65 -10.67
CA ASN A 487 16.56 11.84 -9.24
C ASN A 487 15.25 12.22 -8.56
N TYR A 488 14.65 11.29 -7.85
CA TYR A 488 13.34 11.47 -7.27
C TYR A 488 13.21 10.86 -5.87
N THR A 489 12.15 11.27 -5.18
CA THR A 489 11.74 10.70 -3.89
C THR A 489 10.25 10.41 -3.90
N GLU A 490 9.89 9.29 -3.27
CA GLU A 490 8.49 8.93 -2.99
C GLU A 490 8.03 9.52 -1.66
N LYS A 491 8.90 9.53 -0.70
CA LYS A 491 8.73 10.10 0.63
C LYS A 491 9.80 11.13 0.87
N ASP A 492 9.42 12.25 1.48
CA ASP A 492 10.36 13.31 1.81
C ASP A 492 11.55 12.80 2.63
N GLY A 493 12.78 13.15 2.21
CA GLY A 493 14.02 12.70 2.82
C GLY A 493 14.47 11.28 2.46
N TYR A 494 13.76 10.56 1.60
CA TYR A 494 14.11 9.20 1.17
C TYR A 494 14.33 9.16 -0.34
N ASN A 495 15.58 9.18 -0.76
CA ASN A 495 15.93 9.09 -2.17
C ASN A 495 15.67 7.69 -2.72
N MET A 496 15.08 7.64 -3.90
CA MET A 496 14.91 6.39 -4.63
C MET A 496 16.22 6.02 -5.36
N PRO A 497 16.43 4.72 -5.64
CA PRO A 497 17.58 4.27 -6.41
C PRO A 497 17.66 4.94 -7.77
N GLY A 498 18.87 5.27 -8.21
CA GLY A 498 19.15 5.67 -9.58
C GLY A 498 18.97 4.49 -10.55
N ARG A 499 19.41 4.67 -11.81
CA ARG A 499 19.34 3.61 -12.81
C ARG A 499 20.04 2.34 -12.32
N ASN A 500 19.32 1.23 -12.41
CA ASN A 500 19.84 -0.06 -12.02
C ASN A 500 19.42 -1.16 -12.99
N PHE A 501 20.19 -2.24 -13.01
CA PHE A 501 20.05 -3.34 -13.95
C PHE A 501 19.79 -4.64 -13.19
N GLN A 502 18.89 -5.45 -13.73
CA GLN A 502 18.61 -6.78 -13.24
C GLN A 502 18.61 -7.76 -14.41
N VAL A 503 19.33 -8.86 -14.26
CA VAL A 503 19.30 -9.97 -15.22
C VAL A 503 18.57 -11.14 -14.58
N ARG A 504 17.67 -11.75 -15.33
CA ARG A 504 16.88 -12.90 -14.92
C ARG A 504 17.11 -14.05 -15.88
N ALA A 505 17.36 -15.25 -15.37
CA ALA A 505 17.23 -16.50 -16.11
C ALA A 505 16.05 -17.29 -15.52
N ALA A 506 15.21 -17.86 -16.37
CA ALA A 506 14.09 -18.70 -15.97
C ALA A 506 14.15 -20.01 -16.75
N MET A 507 13.92 -21.12 -16.05
CA MET A 507 13.85 -22.46 -16.62
C MET A 507 12.54 -23.12 -16.17
N THR A 508 11.86 -23.73 -17.12
CA THR A 508 10.61 -24.49 -16.89
C THR A 508 10.90 -25.96 -17.10
N PHE A 509 10.48 -26.83 -16.21
CA PHE A 509 10.71 -28.29 -16.25
C PHE A 509 9.44 -29.03 -16.68
#